data_f903989eb1c24c920beb50a0b101e156
#
_entry.id   f903989eb1c24c920beb50a0b101e156
#
_cell.length_a   1.000
_cell.length_b   1.000
_cell.length_c   1.000
_cell.angle_alpha   90.00
_cell.angle_beta   90.00
_cell.angle_gamma   90.00
#
_symmetry.space_group_name_H-M   'P 1'
#
loop_
_entity.id
_entity.type
_entity.pdbx_description
1 polymer ?
#
loop_
_entity_poly.entity_id
_entity_poly.type
_entity_poly.pdbx_seq_one_letter_code
_entity_poly.pdbx_strand_id
1 'polypeptide(L)'
;MLDIKFVRNNPEVVKQNIKNKFQDDKLPLVDEVIELDQRNREIKQEVEALRADKNQISKQIGACMAQGKKEEAEELKKKVQENAERVEALSKEEKEVEAKIKQNMMIIPNIIDPSVPIGKDDSENVEIEKFGEPVVPDYEIPYHTDIMESFNGIDLESAGKVAGNGFYYLMGDIARLHSAVISYARDFMIDRGFTYCIPPFMIRSNVVTGVMSFAEMDAMMYKIEGEDLYLIGTSEYSMIGKFIDTMLTEDQLPQTLTSYSPCFRKEKGAHGIEERGVYRIHQFEKQEMIVVCKPEESKMWYDKLWQNTVDLFRSMDIPVRTLECCSGDLADLKVKSCDVEAWSPRQKKYFEVGSCSNLGDAQARRLGIRVKDADGNKYFANTLNNTVVAPPRMLIAFLENNLQADGSVRIPEVLRPYMGGMTEIKRK
;
A
#
# COMPACT_ATOMS: atom_id res chain seq x y z
N MET A 1 -3.47 -8.06 6.93
CA MET A 1 -3.44 -9.33 7.71
C MET A 1 -4.87 -9.74 7.98
N LEU A 2 -5.19 -11.00 7.76
CA LEU A 2 -6.53 -11.54 8.06
C LEU A 2 -6.82 -11.57 9.57
N ASP A 3 -8.10 -11.73 9.93
CA ASP A 3 -8.50 -12.07 11.29
C ASP A 3 -8.17 -13.55 11.56
N ILE A 4 -7.47 -13.85 12.66
CA ILE A 4 -7.11 -15.24 13.02
C ILE A 4 -8.35 -16.10 13.29
N LYS A 5 -9.44 -15.50 13.81
CA LYS A 5 -10.72 -16.20 13.98
C LYS A 5 -11.33 -16.59 12.62
N PHE A 6 -11.20 -15.71 11.63
CA PHE A 6 -11.64 -16.00 10.27
C PHE A 6 -10.87 -17.18 9.68
N VAL A 7 -9.52 -17.16 9.78
CA VAL A 7 -8.65 -18.25 9.29
C VAL A 7 -9.02 -19.58 9.95
N ARG A 8 -9.18 -19.59 11.27
CA ARG A 8 -9.55 -20.78 12.04
C ARG A 8 -10.91 -21.34 11.66
N ASN A 9 -11.90 -20.47 11.46
CA ASN A 9 -13.29 -20.89 11.20
C ASN A 9 -13.55 -21.19 9.72
N ASN A 10 -12.72 -20.69 8.82
CA ASN A 10 -12.91 -20.80 7.37
C ASN A 10 -11.60 -21.20 6.64
N PRO A 11 -10.90 -22.27 7.08
CA PRO A 11 -9.60 -22.63 6.51
C PRO A 11 -9.66 -22.92 5.02
N GLU A 12 -10.72 -23.58 4.55
CA GLU A 12 -10.89 -23.93 3.14
C GLU A 12 -11.09 -22.70 2.26
N VAL A 13 -11.77 -21.66 2.76
CA VAL A 13 -11.91 -20.38 2.05
C VAL A 13 -10.56 -19.73 1.87
N VAL A 14 -9.74 -19.70 2.94
CA VAL A 14 -8.38 -19.13 2.90
C VAL A 14 -7.49 -19.92 1.94
N LYS A 15 -7.52 -21.26 2.00
CA LYS A 15 -6.74 -22.10 1.09
C LYS A 15 -7.17 -21.93 -0.36
N GLN A 16 -8.50 -21.85 -0.63
CA GLN A 16 -9.00 -21.60 -1.98
C GLN A 16 -8.56 -20.23 -2.50
N ASN A 17 -8.56 -19.21 -1.66
CA ASN A 17 -8.06 -17.87 -2.00
C ASN A 17 -6.57 -17.89 -2.38
N ILE A 18 -5.74 -18.62 -1.61
CA ILE A 18 -4.31 -18.82 -1.91
C ILE A 18 -4.14 -19.48 -3.29
N LYS A 19 -4.92 -20.52 -3.60
CA LYS A 19 -4.92 -21.17 -4.92
C LYS A 19 -5.35 -20.21 -6.03
N ASN A 20 -6.40 -19.44 -5.80
CA ASN A 20 -6.87 -18.43 -6.76
C ASN A 20 -5.81 -17.36 -7.07
N LYS A 21 -4.89 -17.11 -6.12
CA LYS A 21 -3.75 -16.21 -6.29
C LYS A 21 -2.49 -16.91 -6.83
N PHE A 22 -2.56 -18.19 -7.16
CA PHE A 22 -1.43 -18.98 -7.65
C PHE A 22 -0.21 -19.01 -6.70
N GLN A 23 -0.48 -19.06 -5.38
CA GLN A 23 0.52 -19.01 -4.31
C GLN A 23 0.51 -20.31 -3.47
N ASP A 24 0.46 -21.46 -4.11
CA ASP A 24 0.27 -22.78 -3.46
C ASP A 24 1.33 -23.11 -2.41
N ASP A 25 2.52 -22.52 -2.51
CA ASP A 25 3.60 -22.58 -1.53
C ASP A 25 3.19 -22.06 -0.14
N LYS A 26 2.17 -21.21 -0.07
CA LYS A 26 1.64 -20.65 1.19
C LYS A 26 0.55 -21.50 1.84
N LEU A 27 0.04 -22.55 1.18
CA LEU A 27 -1.02 -23.43 1.72
C LEU A 27 -0.70 -24.02 3.09
N PRO A 28 0.54 -24.53 3.35
CA PRO A 28 0.89 -25.09 4.66
C PRO A 28 0.78 -24.09 5.82
N LEU A 29 0.96 -22.79 5.55
CA LEU A 29 0.90 -21.75 6.57
C LEU A 29 -0.48 -21.65 7.24
N VAL A 30 -1.55 -22.01 6.52
CA VAL A 30 -2.92 -21.98 7.05
C VAL A 30 -3.08 -23.00 8.17
N ASP A 31 -2.64 -24.25 7.96
CA ASP A 31 -2.72 -25.30 8.94
C ASP A 31 -1.79 -25.00 10.13
N GLU A 32 -0.55 -24.55 9.87
CA GLU A 32 0.39 -24.14 10.92
C GLU A 32 -0.16 -23.03 11.82
N VAL A 33 -0.83 -22.01 11.24
CA VAL A 33 -1.46 -20.94 12.03
C VAL A 33 -2.57 -21.50 12.92
N ILE A 34 -3.38 -22.44 12.43
CA ILE A 34 -4.49 -23.04 13.21
C ILE A 34 -3.93 -23.85 14.37
N GLU A 35 -2.90 -24.66 14.15
CA GLU A 35 -2.22 -25.44 15.19
C GLU A 35 -1.59 -24.53 16.26
N LEU A 36 -0.88 -23.50 15.84
CA LEU A 36 -0.28 -22.52 16.73
C LEU A 36 -1.34 -21.72 17.52
N ASP A 37 -2.45 -21.33 16.89
CA ASP A 37 -3.55 -20.65 17.58
C ASP A 37 -4.20 -21.55 18.63
N GLN A 38 -4.37 -22.85 18.33
CA GLN A 38 -4.86 -23.80 19.30
C GLN A 38 -3.88 -23.90 20.48
N ARG A 39 -2.60 -24.08 20.22
CA ARG A 39 -1.56 -24.12 21.25
C ARG A 39 -1.53 -22.86 22.11
N ASN A 40 -1.64 -21.69 21.50
CA ASN A 40 -1.69 -20.41 22.22
C ASN A 40 -2.89 -20.33 23.19
N ARG A 41 -4.05 -20.82 22.78
CA ARG A 41 -5.23 -20.86 23.62
C ARG A 41 -5.07 -21.85 24.79
N GLU A 42 -4.47 -23.02 24.55
CA GLU A 42 -4.16 -24.01 25.60
C GLU A 42 -3.19 -23.42 26.62
N ILE A 43 -2.12 -22.76 26.18
CA ILE A 43 -1.16 -22.07 27.06
C ILE A 43 -1.87 -21.04 27.94
N LYS A 44 -2.71 -20.20 27.35
CA LYS A 44 -3.45 -19.16 28.10
C LYS A 44 -4.37 -19.77 29.15
N GLN A 45 -5.08 -20.83 28.81
CA GLN A 45 -5.93 -21.56 29.77
C GLN A 45 -5.11 -22.19 30.92
N GLU A 46 -3.97 -22.83 30.61
CA GLU A 46 -3.09 -23.44 31.63
C GLU A 46 -2.50 -22.36 32.56
N VAL A 47 -2.05 -21.25 32.00
CA VAL A 47 -1.53 -20.10 32.80
C VAL A 47 -2.60 -19.51 33.70
N GLU A 48 -3.83 -19.33 33.23
CA GLU A 48 -4.93 -18.85 34.05
C GLU A 48 -5.25 -19.84 35.19
N ALA A 49 -5.31 -21.13 34.89
CA ALA A 49 -5.55 -22.20 35.90
C ALA A 49 -4.43 -22.21 36.97
N LEU A 50 -3.16 -22.15 36.57
CA LEU A 50 -2.00 -22.11 37.49
C LEU A 50 -2.00 -20.85 38.35
N ARG A 51 -2.39 -19.70 37.83
CA ARG A 51 -2.53 -18.45 38.59
C ARG A 51 -3.67 -18.52 39.60
N ALA A 52 -4.80 -19.12 39.24
CA ALA A 52 -5.94 -19.34 40.14
C ALA A 52 -5.53 -20.31 41.28
N ASP A 53 -4.86 -21.42 40.94
CA ASP A 53 -4.36 -22.41 41.89
C ASP A 53 -3.35 -21.79 42.88
N LYS A 54 -2.39 -20.98 42.37
CA LYS A 54 -1.45 -20.23 43.23
C LYS A 54 -2.18 -19.35 44.24
N ASN A 55 -3.25 -18.64 43.83
CA ASN A 55 -4.01 -17.80 44.77
C ASN A 55 -4.74 -18.62 45.83
N GLN A 56 -5.24 -19.79 45.47
CA GLN A 56 -5.89 -20.72 46.40
C GLN A 56 -4.87 -21.32 47.37
N ILE A 57 -3.74 -21.81 46.88
CA ILE A 57 -2.67 -22.40 47.70
C ILE A 57 -2.10 -21.34 48.66
N SER A 58 -1.92 -20.12 48.23
CA SER A 58 -1.45 -19.02 49.08
C SER A 58 -2.34 -18.79 50.32
N LYS A 59 -3.67 -18.89 50.13
CA LYS A 59 -4.63 -18.84 51.25
C LYS A 59 -4.48 -20.04 52.18
N GLN A 60 -4.25 -21.24 51.63
CA GLN A 60 -4.05 -22.47 52.42
C GLN A 60 -2.76 -22.39 53.24
N ILE A 61 -1.66 -21.88 52.67
CA ILE A 61 -0.40 -21.66 53.42
C ILE A 61 -0.64 -20.77 54.62
N GLY A 62 -1.38 -19.66 54.45
CA GLY A 62 -1.75 -18.77 55.55
C GLY A 62 -2.51 -19.51 56.66
N ALA A 63 -3.48 -20.35 56.29
CA ALA A 63 -4.24 -21.15 57.24
C ALA A 63 -3.39 -22.22 57.98
N CYS A 64 -2.51 -22.94 57.24
CA CYS A 64 -1.59 -23.93 57.84
C CYS A 64 -0.61 -23.26 58.79
N MET A 65 -0.06 -22.11 58.45
CA MET A 65 0.83 -21.34 59.32
C MET A 65 0.12 -20.89 60.60
N ALA A 66 -1.12 -20.43 60.52
CA ALA A 66 -1.93 -20.04 61.69
C ALA A 66 -2.24 -21.23 62.61
N GLN A 67 -2.31 -22.45 62.06
CA GLN A 67 -2.57 -23.69 62.77
C GLN A 67 -1.28 -24.41 63.27
N GLY A 68 -0.09 -23.88 63.03
CA GLY A 68 1.19 -24.46 63.40
C GLY A 68 1.64 -25.65 62.52
N LYS A 69 0.96 -25.93 61.41
CA LYS A 69 1.25 -27.06 60.51
C LYS A 69 2.37 -26.71 59.53
N LYS A 70 3.60 -26.67 60.02
CA LYS A 70 4.77 -26.18 59.25
C LYS A 70 5.13 -27.09 58.07
N GLU A 71 5.04 -28.40 58.19
CA GLU A 71 5.38 -29.35 57.12
C GLU A 71 4.40 -29.21 55.95
N GLU A 72 3.08 -29.18 56.22
CA GLU A 72 2.06 -28.95 55.18
C GLU A 72 2.25 -27.59 54.47
N ALA A 73 2.63 -26.55 55.23
CA ALA A 73 2.92 -25.24 54.66
C ALA A 73 4.15 -25.26 53.73
N GLU A 74 5.20 -26.01 54.04
CA GLU A 74 6.38 -26.13 53.18
C GLU A 74 6.09 -26.92 51.89
N GLU A 75 5.30 -27.98 51.95
CA GLU A 75 4.84 -28.69 50.74
C GLU A 75 4.02 -27.78 49.84
N LEU A 76 3.12 -26.97 50.38
CA LEU A 76 2.34 -26.01 49.64
C LEU A 76 3.20 -24.91 49.02
N LYS A 77 4.24 -24.44 49.71
CA LYS A 77 5.20 -23.47 49.15
C LYS A 77 5.97 -24.06 47.96
N LYS A 78 6.38 -25.33 48.06
CA LYS A 78 7.06 -26.03 46.97
C LYS A 78 6.16 -26.09 45.73
N LYS A 79 4.87 -26.43 45.91
CA LYS A 79 3.88 -26.45 44.81
C LYS A 79 3.69 -25.07 44.20
N VAL A 80 3.67 -23.99 45.00
CA VAL A 80 3.61 -22.61 44.47
C VAL A 80 4.84 -22.28 43.62
N GLN A 81 6.03 -22.74 44.03
CA GLN A 81 7.26 -22.55 43.28
C GLN A 81 7.22 -23.31 41.94
N GLU A 82 6.83 -24.59 41.98
CA GLU A 82 6.65 -25.40 40.74
C GLU A 82 5.65 -24.75 39.77
N ASN A 83 4.52 -24.24 40.29
CA ASN A 83 3.54 -23.51 39.49
C ASN A 83 4.15 -22.22 38.90
N ALA A 84 4.97 -21.49 39.65
CA ALA A 84 5.62 -20.27 39.16
C ALA A 84 6.62 -20.55 38.02
N GLU A 85 7.45 -21.61 38.21
CA GLU A 85 8.39 -22.07 37.18
C GLU A 85 7.65 -22.51 35.89
N ARG A 86 6.52 -23.22 36.03
CA ARG A 86 5.68 -23.62 34.89
C ARG A 86 5.05 -22.43 34.20
N VAL A 87 4.53 -21.43 34.93
CA VAL A 87 4.00 -20.19 34.37
C VAL A 87 5.07 -19.40 33.60
N GLU A 88 6.30 -19.36 34.11
CA GLU A 88 7.41 -18.69 33.42
C GLU A 88 7.74 -19.39 32.09
N ALA A 89 7.86 -20.73 32.09
CA ALA A 89 8.10 -21.53 30.91
C ALA A 89 6.99 -21.33 29.86
N LEU A 90 5.72 -21.40 30.28
CA LEU A 90 4.56 -21.19 29.42
C LEU A 90 4.51 -19.76 28.85
N SER A 91 4.86 -18.76 29.68
CA SER A 91 4.89 -17.36 29.21
C SER A 91 5.99 -17.10 28.17
N LYS A 92 7.09 -17.85 28.23
CA LYS A 92 8.12 -17.82 27.19
C LYS A 92 7.62 -18.49 25.90
N GLU A 93 7.03 -19.68 26.02
CA GLU A 93 6.43 -20.40 24.91
C GLU A 93 5.32 -19.57 24.24
N GLU A 94 4.46 -18.92 25.03
CA GLU A 94 3.40 -18.03 24.52
C GLU A 94 3.95 -16.94 23.60
N LYS A 95 5.02 -16.28 24.01
CA LYS A 95 5.67 -15.24 23.19
C LYS A 95 6.23 -15.77 21.87
N GLU A 96 6.84 -16.97 21.92
CA GLU A 96 7.39 -17.61 20.72
C GLU A 96 6.25 -18.02 19.77
N VAL A 97 5.18 -18.59 20.29
CA VAL A 97 3.99 -18.98 19.51
C VAL A 97 3.30 -17.75 18.91
N GLU A 98 3.08 -16.69 19.70
CA GLU A 98 2.47 -15.45 19.19
C GLU A 98 3.32 -14.79 18.10
N ALA A 99 4.64 -14.78 18.24
CA ALA A 99 5.55 -14.26 17.23
C ALA A 99 5.44 -15.05 15.92
N LYS A 100 5.38 -16.39 16.01
CA LYS A 100 5.26 -17.27 14.85
C LYS A 100 3.89 -17.14 14.17
N ILE A 101 2.81 -17.06 14.94
CA ILE A 101 1.46 -16.76 14.42
C ILE A 101 1.49 -15.45 13.64
N LYS A 102 2.04 -14.39 14.24
CA LYS A 102 2.10 -13.07 13.58
C LYS A 102 2.90 -13.15 12.29
N GLN A 103 4.05 -13.82 12.29
CA GLN A 103 4.88 -13.98 11.09
C GLN A 103 4.11 -14.66 9.96
N ASN A 104 3.47 -15.80 10.23
CA ASN A 104 2.73 -16.55 9.22
C ASN A 104 1.49 -15.78 8.73
N MET A 105 0.75 -15.14 9.64
CA MET A 105 -0.41 -14.29 9.29
C MET A 105 -0.05 -13.09 8.43
N MET A 106 1.19 -12.60 8.50
CA MET A 106 1.66 -11.51 7.64
C MET A 106 2.03 -11.98 6.21
N ILE A 107 2.23 -13.29 6.03
CA ILE A 107 2.54 -13.90 4.72
C ILE A 107 1.26 -14.37 4.00
N ILE A 108 0.26 -14.84 4.75
CA ILE A 108 -1.03 -15.26 4.19
C ILE A 108 -1.70 -14.05 3.52
N PRO A 109 -2.07 -14.16 2.21
CA PRO A 109 -2.67 -13.05 1.49
C PRO A 109 -4.08 -12.71 1.98
N ASN A 110 -4.49 -11.48 1.75
CA ASN A 110 -5.86 -11.03 2.00
C ASN A 110 -6.85 -11.77 1.09
N ILE A 111 -8.11 -11.87 1.53
CA ILE A 111 -9.17 -12.47 0.70
C ILE A 111 -9.54 -11.49 -0.41
N ILE A 112 -9.47 -11.94 -1.65
CA ILE A 112 -9.87 -11.15 -2.82
C ILE A 112 -11.38 -10.98 -2.89
N ASP A 113 -11.82 -9.85 -3.45
CA ASP A 113 -13.25 -9.62 -3.73
C ASP A 113 -13.77 -10.65 -4.73
N PRO A 114 -15.01 -11.17 -4.56
CA PRO A 114 -15.58 -12.16 -5.50
C PRO A 114 -15.67 -11.70 -6.95
N SER A 115 -15.64 -10.39 -7.22
CA SER A 115 -15.65 -9.83 -8.57
C SER A 115 -14.27 -9.79 -9.25
N VAL A 116 -13.20 -10.11 -8.53
CA VAL A 116 -11.83 -10.14 -9.10
C VAL A 116 -11.72 -11.30 -10.10
N PRO A 117 -11.31 -11.04 -11.35
CA PRO A 117 -11.09 -12.09 -12.33
C PRO A 117 -9.97 -13.02 -11.89
N ILE A 118 -10.14 -14.32 -12.10
CA ILE A 118 -9.11 -15.31 -11.82
C ILE A 118 -8.16 -15.36 -13.01
N GLY A 119 -6.91 -15.06 -12.79
CA GLY A 119 -5.85 -15.04 -13.80
C GLY A 119 -4.47 -15.15 -13.15
N LYS A 120 -3.47 -15.58 -13.89
CA LYS A 120 -2.15 -15.94 -13.38
C LYS A 120 -1.24 -14.73 -13.18
N ASP A 121 -1.28 -13.78 -14.12
CA ASP A 121 -0.41 -12.61 -14.16
C ASP A 121 -1.09 -11.42 -14.88
N ASP A 122 -0.40 -10.30 -14.99
CA ASP A 122 -0.87 -9.05 -15.57
C ASP A 122 -1.39 -9.17 -17.02
N SER A 123 -0.96 -10.19 -17.77
CA SER A 123 -1.45 -10.43 -19.13
C SER A 123 -2.92 -10.88 -19.18
N GLU A 124 -3.48 -11.32 -18.05
CA GLU A 124 -4.86 -11.75 -17.88
C GLU A 124 -5.75 -10.70 -17.18
N ASN A 125 -5.23 -9.49 -16.97
CA ASN A 125 -6.02 -8.35 -16.49
C ASN A 125 -7.12 -7.99 -17.48
N VAL A 126 -8.28 -7.57 -16.99
CA VAL A 126 -9.49 -7.38 -17.80
C VAL A 126 -9.76 -5.90 -18.03
N GLU A 127 -9.81 -5.48 -19.31
CA GLU A 127 -10.24 -4.14 -19.67
C GLU A 127 -11.71 -3.94 -19.31
N ILE A 128 -12.00 -2.88 -18.53
CA ILE A 128 -13.35 -2.55 -18.07
C ILE A 128 -13.97 -1.49 -18.98
N GLU A 129 -13.28 -0.35 -19.16
CA GLU A 129 -13.83 0.79 -19.90
C GLU A 129 -12.72 1.66 -20.49
N LYS A 130 -13.03 2.27 -21.64
CA LYS A 130 -12.19 3.29 -22.29
C LYS A 130 -12.84 4.65 -22.19
N PHE A 131 -12.00 5.66 -21.96
CA PHE A 131 -12.41 7.06 -21.83
C PHE A 131 -11.63 7.92 -22.82
N GLY A 132 -12.34 8.49 -23.78
CA GLY A 132 -11.76 9.26 -24.88
C GLY A 132 -11.26 8.37 -26.02
N GLU A 133 -11.24 8.95 -27.21
CA GLU A 133 -10.83 8.25 -28.43
C GLU A 133 -9.30 8.28 -28.56
N PRO A 134 -8.65 7.12 -28.69
CA PRO A 134 -7.21 7.07 -28.98
C PRO A 134 -6.93 7.58 -30.40
N VAL A 135 -6.04 8.55 -30.49
CA VAL A 135 -5.64 9.14 -31.76
C VAL A 135 -4.19 8.75 -32.07
N VAL A 136 -3.94 8.40 -33.35
CA VAL A 136 -2.59 8.25 -33.89
C VAL A 136 -2.43 9.30 -34.93
N PRO A 137 -1.55 10.31 -34.76
CA PRO A 137 -1.33 11.36 -35.77
C PRO A 137 -0.67 10.80 -37.03
N ASP A 138 -0.73 11.52 -38.10
CA ASP A 138 -0.13 11.20 -39.42
C ASP A 138 1.38 11.53 -39.50
N TYR A 139 1.96 12.06 -38.39
CA TYR A 139 3.39 12.33 -38.24
C TYR A 139 4.02 11.43 -37.21
N GLU A 140 5.34 11.27 -37.29
CA GLU A 140 6.11 10.46 -36.37
C GLU A 140 6.18 11.12 -34.97
N ILE A 141 5.93 10.33 -33.93
CA ILE A 141 6.13 10.72 -32.53
C ILE A 141 7.47 10.11 -32.06
N PRO A 142 8.48 10.94 -31.78
CA PRO A 142 9.76 10.48 -31.25
C PRO A 142 9.62 9.86 -29.87
N TYR A 143 10.67 9.19 -29.42
CA TYR A 143 10.75 8.70 -28.05
C TYR A 143 10.67 9.87 -27.06
N HIS A 144 10.06 9.65 -25.90
CA HIS A 144 9.79 10.75 -24.96
C HIS A 144 11.05 11.52 -24.51
N THR A 145 12.21 10.83 -24.37
CA THR A 145 13.47 11.52 -24.07
C THR A 145 13.92 12.40 -25.23
N ASP A 146 13.76 11.94 -26.48
CA ASP A 146 14.14 12.73 -27.66
C ASP A 146 13.27 13.99 -27.79
N ILE A 147 11.98 13.86 -27.42
CA ILE A 147 11.09 15.04 -27.31
C ILE A 147 11.61 16.00 -26.24
N MET A 148 11.90 15.51 -25.02
CA MET A 148 12.39 16.33 -23.92
C MET A 148 13.74 16.97 -24.24
N GLU A 149 14.67 16.24 -24.85
CA GLU A 149 15.99 16.72 -25.29
C GLU A 149 15.85 17.85 -26.32
N SER A 150 14.87 17.76 -27.24
CA SER A 150 14.62 18.82 -28.23
C SER A 150 14.23 20.17 -27.63
N PHE A 151 13.83 20.21 -26.37
CA PHE A 151 13.55 21.40 -25.57
C PHE A 151 14.68 21.73 -24.58
N ASN A 152 15.82 21.03 -24.60
CA ASN A 152 16.85 21.05 -23.55
C ASN A 152 16.24 20.78 -22.15
N GLY A 153 15.22 19.89 -22.09
CA GLY A 153 14.37 19.68 -20.93
C GLY A 153 14.74 18.49 -20.06
N ILE A 154 15.74 17.68 -20.46
CA ILE A 154 16.22 16.51 -19.70
C ILE A 154 17.73 16.35 -19.88
N ASP A 155 18.40 15.89 -18.79
CA ASP A 155 19.82 15.53 -18.82
C ASP A 155 20.01 14.21 -18.03
N LEU A 156 20.08 13.11 -18.75
CA LEU A 156 20.30 11.78 -18.19
C LEU A 156 21.80 11.49 -17.98
N GLU A 157 22.67 12.11 -18.78
CA GLU A 157 24.12 11.89 -18.69
C GLU A 157 24.67 12.45 -17.37
N SER A 158 24.32 13.70 -17.03
CA SER A 158 24.75 14.32 -15.77
C SER A 158 24.11 13.61 -14.57
N ALA A 159 22.85 13.17 -14.67
CA ALA A 159 22.21 12.39 -13.63
C ALA A 159 22.94 11.06 -13.38
N GLY A 160 23.37 10.38 -14.45
CA GLY A 160 24.18 9.17 -14.36
C GLY A 160 25.50 9.37 -13.63
N LYS A 161 26.18 10.53 -13.84
CA LYS A 161 27.42 10.89 -13.14
C LYS A 161 27.20 11.18 -11.63
N VAL A 162 26.04 11.76 -11.28
CA VAL A 162 25.74 12.19 -9.90
C VAL A 162 25.15 11.05 -9.05
N ALA A 163 24.22 10.27 -9.61
CA ALA A 163 23.41 9.34 -8.84
C ALA A 163 23.34 7.92 -9.44
N GLY A 164 23.84 7.73 -10.65
CA GLY A 164 23.74 6.49 -11.39
C GLY A 164 22.56 6.48 -12.36
N ASN A 165 22.36 5.34 -13.03
CA ASN A 165 21.23 5.15 -13.94
C ASN A 165 19.90 5.11 -13.17
N GLY A 166 18.80 5.48 -13.85
CA GLY A 166 17.48 5.54 -13.23
C GLY A 166 17.20 6.82 -12.46
N PHE A 167 18.02 7.86 -12.65
CA PHE A 167 17.81 9.23 -12.19
C PHE A 167 17.78 10.19 -13.39
N TYR A 168 17.33 11.42 -13.16
CA TYR A 168 17.18 12.41 -14.21
C TYR A 168 17.37 13.85 -13.65
N TYR A 169 17.76 14.77 -14.52
CA TYR A 169 17.49 16.19 -14.35
C TYR A 169 16.39 16.58 -15.32
N LEU A 170 15.35 17.25 -14.84
CA LEU A 170 14.41 17.99 -15.68
C LEU A 170 14.77 19.45 -15.67
N MET A 171 14.64 20.13 -16.81
CA MET A 171 15.07 21.51 -16.96
C MET A 171 14.07 22.33 -17.78
N GLY A 172 14.16 23.66 -17.66
CA GLY A 172 13.38 24.59 -18.47
C GLY A 172 11.87 24.37 -18.43
N ASP A 173 11.25 24.44 -19.59
CA ASP A 173 9.79 24.32 -19.71
C ASP A 173 9.27 22.90 -19.42
N ILE A 174 10.09 21.86 -19.58
CA ILE A 174 9.74 20.49 -19.18
C ILE A 174 9.68 20.36 -17.66
N ALA A 175 10.64 20.91 -16.92
CA ALA A 175 10.61 20.95 -15.47
C ALA A 175 9.41 21.77 -14.95
N ARG A 176 9.09 22.88 -15.64
CA ARG A 176 7.91 23.69 -15.35
C ARG A 176 6.61 22.91 -15.56
N LEU A 177 6.52 22.17 -16.68
CA LEU A 177 5.37 21.31 -16.98
C LEU A 177 5.18 20.23 -15.89
N HIS A 178 6.26 19.59 -15.48
CA HIS A 178 6.25 18.62 -14.38
C HIS A 178 5.63 19.24 -13.09
N SER A 179 6.11 20.42 -12.69
CA SER A 179 5.59 21.13 -11.52
C SER A 179 4.14 21.58 -11.69
N ALA A 180 3.78 22.01 -12.92
CA ALA A 180 2.42 22.42 -13.25
C ALA A 180 1.41 21.27 -13.12
N VAL A 181 1.76 20.08 -13.60
CA VAL A 181 0.94 18.87 -13.47
C VAL A 181 0.69 18.51 -12.01
N ILE A 182 1.73 18.54 -11.16
CA ILE A 182 1.61 18.28 -9.71
C ILE A 182 0.72 19.34 -9.04
N SER A 183 0.93 20.61 -9.34
CA SER A 183 0.14 21.71 -8.75
C SER A 183 -1.32 21.63 -9.15
N TYR A 184 -1.60 21.34 -10.42
CA TYR A 184 -2.95 21.12 -10.91
C TYR A 184 -3.60 19.90 -10.22
N ALA A 185 -2.90 18.77 -10.14
CA ALA A 185 -3.42 17.57 -9.52
C ALA A 185 -3.74 17.77 -8.02
N ARG A 186 -2.92 18.54 -7.30
CA ARG A 186 -3.18 18.93 -5.92
C ARG A 186 -4.49 19.71 -5.81
N ASP A 187 -4.64 20.78 -6.60
CA ASP A 187 -5.81 21.65 -6.53
C ASP A 187 -7.07 20.90 -6.99
N PHE A 188 -6.96 20.06 -8.02
CA PHE A 188 -8.01 19.17 -8.49
C PHE A 188 -8.55 18.24 -7.38
N MET A 189 -7.68 17.72 -6.51
CA MET A 189 -8.09 16.87 -5.39
C MET A 189 -8.69 17.68 -4.24
N ILE A 190 -8.15 18.87 -3.95
CA ILE A 190 -8.73 19.80 -2.94
C ILE A 190 -10.17 20.17 -3.34
N ASP A 191 -10.41 20.49 -4.60
CA ASP A 191 -11.73 20.83 -5.14
C ASP A 191 -12.72 19.65 -5.04
N ARG A 192 -12.22 18.41 -4.98
CA ARG A 192 -13.01 17.20 -4.74
C ARG A 192 -13.18 16.84 -3.26
N GLY A 193 -12.80 17.73 -2.35
CA GLY A 193 -13.01 17.59 -0.91
C GLY A 193 -11.95 16.76 -0.19
N PHE A 194 -10.81 16.49 -0.82
CA PHE A 194 -9.67 15.84 -0.15
C PHE A 194 -8.85 16.85 0.63
N THR A 195 -8.48 16.51 1.86
CA THR A 195 -7.59 17.33 2.66
C THR A 195 -6.15 17.14 2.18
N TYR A 196 -5.52 18.23 1.73
CA TYR A 196 -4.12 18.22 1.35
C TYR A 196 -3.21 18.16 2.58
N CYS A 197 -2.23 17.26 2.57
CA CYS A 197 -1.23 17.14 3.61
C CYS A 197 0.17 16.91 3.04
N ILE A 198 1.19 17.32 3.78
CA ILE A 198 2.60 17.03 3.51
C ILE A 198 3.05 16.07 4.61
N PRO A 199 3.25 14.78 4.28
CA PRO A 199 3.61 13.76 5.26
C PRO A 199 5.13 13.67 5.44
N PRO A 200 5.63 12.94 6.46
CA PRO A 200 7.03 12.55 6.53
C PRO A 200 7.43 11.70 5.31
N PHE A 201 8.61 11.95 4.75
CA PHE A 201 9.14 11.19 3.60
C PHE A 201 10.04 10.02 4.02
N MET A 202 10.22 9.85 5.32
CA MET A 202 10.87 8.69 5.94
C MET A 202 9.95 8.12 7.01
N ILE A 203 9.86 6.79 7.08
CA ILE A 203 8.98 6.08 8.01
C ILE A 203 9.73 4.96 8.72
N ARG A 204 9.25 4.57 9.90
CA ARG A 204 9.81 3.49 10.70
C ARG A 204 9.39 2.12 10.20
N SER A 205 10.15 1.10 10.57
CA SER A 205 9.89 -0.30 10.18
C SER A 205 8.50 -0.80 10.55
N ASN A 206 7.94 -0.38 11.69
CA ASN A 206 6.59 -0.76 12.12
C ASN A 206 5.49 -0.20 11.20
N VAL A 207 5.70 0.97 10.58
CA VAL A 207 4.80 1.50 9.55
C VAL A 207 4.99 0.74 8.25
N VAL A 208 6.24 0.52 7.80
CA VAL A 208 6.54 -0.24 6.57
C VAL A 208 5.86 -1.59 6.58
N THR A 209 6.05 -2.38 7.65
CA THR A 209 5.45 -3.72 7.78
C THR A 209 3.92 -3.69 7.93
N GLY A 210 3.36 -2.54 8.26
CA GLY A 210 1.92 -2.34 8.31
C GLY A 210 1.28 -2.13 6.94
N VAL A 211 2.01 -1.53 5.98
CA VAL A 211 1.46 -1.08 4.70
C VAL A 211 1.84 -1.96 3.51
N MET A 212 2.85 -2.81 3.63
CA MET A 212 3.30 -3.71 2.55
C MET A 212 3.72 -5.08 3.05
N SER A 213 3.94 -6.01 2.12
CA SER A 213 4.51 -7.33 2.44
C SER A 213 6.03 -7.24 2.66
N PHE A 214 6.61 -8.27 3.30
CA PHE A 214 8.06 -8.35 3.49
C PHE A 214 8.83 -8.45 2.16
N ALA A 215 8.27 -9.15 1.17
CA ALA A 215 8.88 -9.29 -0.14
C ALA A 215 8.95 -7.94 -0.88
N GLU A 216 7.86 -7.18 -0.85
CA GLU A 216 7.82 -5.83 -1.43
C GLU A 216 8.81 -4.88 -0.72
N MET A 217 8.90 -4.97 0.62
CA MET A 217 9.83 -4.15 1.40
C MET A 217 11.29 -4.33 0.95
N ASP A 218 11.76 -5.56 0.78
CA ASP A 218 13.14 -5.81 0.35
C ASP A 218 13.40 -5.38 -1.09
N ALA A 219 12.43 -5.61 -1.97
CA ALA A 219 12.53 -5.26 -3.40
C ALA A 219 12.50 -3.74 -3.66
N MET A 220 11.76 -2.99 -2.84
CA MET A 220 11.41 -1.59 -3.15
C MET A 220 12.04 -0.54 -2.23
N MET A 221 12.22 -0.83 -0.93
CA MET A 221 12.52 0.21 0.06
C MET A 221 14.02 0.48 0.22
N TYR A 222 14.40 1.76 0.21
CA TYR A 222 15.71 2.21 0.69
C TYR A 222 15.68 2.37 2.20
N LYS A 223 16.63 1.77 2.90
CA LYS A 223 16.82 1.91 4.34
C LYS A 223 17.96 2.88 4.62
N ILE A 224 17.80 3.73 5.63
CA ILE A 224 18.87 4.59 6.14
C ILE A 224 19.77 3.75 7.04
N GLU A 225 21.07 3.76 6.74
CA GLU A 225 22.05 3.01 7.54
C GLU A 225 22.18 3.61 8.96
N GLY A 226 22.15 2.73 9.97
CA GLY A 226 22.23 3.12 11.37
C GLY A 226 20.94 3.64 12.00
N GLU A 227 19.86 3.77 11.21
CA GLU A 227 18.57 4.31 11.67
C GLU A 227 17.42 3.30 11.41
N ASP A 228 16.37 3.36 12.25
CA ASP A 228 15.09 2.70 11.95
C ASP A 228 14.22 3.60 11.08
N LEU A 229 14.76 3.97 9.90
CA LEU A 229 14.08 4.82 8.92
C LEU A 229 14.24 4.26 7.51
N TYR A 230 13.17 4.41 6.73
CA TYR A 230 13.08 4.00 5.33
C TYR A 230 12.54 5.16 4.50
N LEU A 231 13.12 5.40 3.34
CA LEU A 231 12.57 6.35 2.37
C LEU A 231 11.26 5.79 1.79
N ILE A 232 10.24 6.63 1.69
CA ILE A 232 8.94 6.18 1.16
C ILE A 232 8.99 5.95 -0.35
N GLY A 233 8.32 4.89 -0.80
CA GLY A 233 8.06 4.63 -2.23
C GLY A 233 6.74 5.25 -2.72
N THR A 234 5.93 5.78 -1.79
CA THR A 234 4.67 6.51 -2.01
C THR A 234 4.26 7.19 -0.71
N SER A 235 3.59 8.33 -0.80
CA SER A 235 3.04 9.00 0.39
C SER A 235 1.89 8.24 1.05
N GLU A 236 1.27 7.27 0.37
CA GLU A 236 0.31 6.34 0.96
C GLU A 236 0.81 5.82 2.30
N TYR A 237 2.07 5.36 2.36
CA TYR A 237 2.63 4.73 3.55
C TYR A 237 2.61 5.66 4.77
N SER A 238 3.03 6.89 4.58
CA SER A 238 3.04 7.89 5.65
C SER A 238 1.62 8.36 6.00
N MET A 239 0.75 8.52 5.01
CA MET A 239 -0.62 8.95 5.22
C MET A 239 -1.45 7.91 5.97
N ILE A 240 -1.31 6.63 5.64
CA ILE A 240 -1.95 5.54 6.38
C ILE A 240 -1.28 5.38 7.76
N GLY A 241 0.04 5.48 7.81
CA GLY A 241 0.82 5.45 9.06
C GLY A 241 0.45 6.55 10.06
N LYS A 242 -0.11 7.67 9.60
CA LYS A 242 -0.68 8.74 10.45
C LYS A 242 -1.68 8.20 11.47
N PHE A 243 -2.39 7.14 11.14
CA PHE A 243 -3.46 6.57 11.96
C PHE A 243 -3.01 5.36 12.80
N ILE A 244 -1.70 5.07 12.89
CA ILE A 244 -1.18 3.94 13.69
C ILE A 244 -1.68 4.03 15.14
N ASP A 245 -2.15 2.90 15.68
CA ASP A 245 -2.70 2.74 17.05
C ASP A 245 -3.81 3.74 17.39
N THR A 246 -4.54 4.22 16.39
CA THR A 246 -5.62 5.21 16.59
C THR A 246 -6.98 4.53 16.71
N MET A 247 -7.80 5.05 17.65
CA MET A 247 -9.21 4.74 17.75
C MET A 247 -10.01 5.94 17.21
N LEU A 248 -10.56 5.78 16.00
CA LEU A 248 -11.46 6.75 15.39
C LEU A 248 -12.90 6.50 15.87
N THR A 249 -13.74 7.52 15.74
CA THR A 249 -15.19 7.42 15.86
C THR A 249 -15.82 7.50 14.47
N GLU A 250 -17.04 6.98 14.30
CA GLU A 250 -17.68 6.95 12.97
C GLU A 250 -17.93 8.32 12.37
N ASP A 251 -18.15 9.35 13.20
CA ASP A 251 -18.30 10.75 12.78
C ASP A 251 -17.01 11.38 12.24
N GLN A 252 -15.85 10.75 12.52
CA GLN A 252 -14.56 11.14 11.94
C GLN A 252 -14.30 10.49 10.58
N LEU A 253 -15.17 9.59 10.11
CA LEU A 253 -15.03 8.92 8.81
C LEU A 253 -15.99 9.51 7.77
N PRO A 254 -15.64 9.49 6.48
CA PRO A 254 -14.34 9.03 5.96
C PRO A 254 -13.22 10.05 6.18
N GLN A 255 -11.97 9.55 6.31
CA GLN A 255 -10.78 10.40 6.19
C GLN A 255 -10.33 10.35 4.72
N THR A 256 -10.36 11.50 4.06
CA THR A 256 -9.95 11.63 2.65
C THR A 256 -8.75 12.55 2.57
N LEU A 257 -7.57 11.99 2.30
CA LEU A 257 -6.32 12.74 2.25
C LEU A 257 -5.69 12.66 0.85
N THR A 258 -5.08 13.75 0.43
CA THR A 258 -4.22 13.79 -0.75
C THR A 258 -2.87 14.41 -0.41
N SER A 259 -1.81 13.93 -1.01
CA SER A 259 -0.48 14.47 -0.74
C SER A 259 0.45 14.36 -1.94
N TYR A 260 1.33 15.35 -2.04
CA TYR A 260 2.53 15.31 -2.85
C TYR A 260 3.69 14.71 -2.05
N SER A 261 4.49 13.88 -2.70
CA SER A 261 5.77 13.45 -2.15
C SER A 261 6.79 13.08 -3.23
N PRO A 262 8.10 13.21 -2.95
CA PRO A 262 9.09 12.39 -3.62
C PRO A 262 8.85 10.92 -3.26
N CYS A 263 9.20 10.04 -4.19
CA CYS A 263 9.09 8.60 -4.05
C CYS A 263 10.43 7.96 -4.42
N PHE A 264 10.87 6.99 -3.63
CA PHE A 264 12.15 6.33 -3.81
C PHE A 264 11.94 4.82 -3.90
N ARG A 265 12.38 4.19 -4.99
CA ARG A 265 12.22 2.76 -5.22
C ARG A 265 13.50 2.13 -5.74
N LYS A 266 13.89 1.00 -5.14
CA LYS A 266 15.06 0.23 -5.60
C LYS A 266 14.86 -0.42 -6.97
N GLU A 267 13.60 -0.69 -7.35
CA GLU A 267 13.22 -1.37 -8.60
C GLU A 267 13.98 -2.68 -8.86
N LYS A 268 14.30 -3.43 -7.79
CA LYS A 268 15.00 -4.72 -7.91
C LYS A 268 14.16 -5.74 -8.67
N GLY A 269 14.79 -6.37 -9.67
CA GLY A 269 14.15 -7.44 -10.47
C GLY A 269 13.19 -6.94 -11.55
N ALA A 270 13.06 -5.64 -11.70
CA ALA A 270 12.30 -5.06 -12.78
C ALA A 270 13.12 -5.09 -14.07
N HIS A 271 12.81 -6.01 -14.97
CA HIS A 271 13.37 -6.10 -16.32
C HIS A 271 12.25 -5.88 -17.33
N GLY A 272 12.46 -5.02 -18.32
CA GLY A 272 11.44 -4.75 -19.34
C GLY A 272 11.87 -3.76 -20.41
N ILE A 273 11.06 -3.64 -21.43
CA ILE A 273 11.34 -3.01 -22.74
C ILE A 273 11.64 -1.50 -22.64
N GLU A 274 11.33 -0.82 -21.53
CA GLU A 274 11.51 0.62 -21.40
C GLU A 274 12.46 1.01 -20.24
N GLU A 275 13.64 0.42 -20.21
CA GLU A 275 14.70 0.79 -19.26
C GLU A 275 15.29 2.18 -19.55
N ARG A 276 15.17 2.67 -20.78
CA ARG A 276 15.64 4.01 -21.18
C ARG A 276 14.59 5.07 -20.81
N GLY A 277 15.07 6.22 -20.34
CA GLY A 277 14.23 7.39 -20.07
C GLY A 277 13.64 7.42 -18.67
N VAL A 278 12.39 7.87 -18.54
CA VAL A 278 11.77 8.15 -17.25
C VAL A 278 10.60 7.23 -16.87
N TYR A 279 10.42 6.14 -17.61
CA TYR A 279 9.32 5.20 -17.37
C TYR A 279 9.49 4.42 -16.04
N ARG A 280 10.72 3.96 -15.78
CA ARG A 280 11.10 3.20 -14.57
C ARG A 280 12.38 3.78 -13.98
N ILE A 281 12.25 4.41 -12.81
CA ILE A 281 13.28 5.25 -12.20
C ILE A 281 13.29 5.08 -10.68
N HIS A 282 14.43 5.35 -10.06
CA HIS A 282 14.65 5.20 -8.62
C HIS A 282 14.06 6.33 -7.79
N GLN A 283 13.95 7.53 -8.38
CA GLN A 283 13.40 8.72 -7.73
C GLN A 283 12.40 9.38 -8.67
N PHE A 284 11.19 9.62 -8.17
CA PHE A 284 10.14 10.36 -8.89
C PHE A 284 9.25 11.10 -7.90
N GLU A 285 8.32 11.86 -8.40
CA GLU A 285 7.34 12.58 -7.59
C GLU A 285 5.95 12.08 -7.91
N LYS A 286 5.07 12.15 -6.90
CA LYS A 286 3.70 11.65 -7.04
C LYS A 286 2.73 12.48 -6.20
N GLN A 287 1.57 12.78 -6.77
CA GLN A 287 0.38 13.15 -6.03
C GLN A 287 -0.43 11.89 -5.79
N GLU A 288 -0.74 11.62 -4.54
CA GLU A 288 -1.46 10.43 -4.08
C GLU A 288 -2.77 10.80 -3.41
N MET A 289 -3.71 9.88 -3.37
CA MET A 289 -4.95 9.99 -2.59
C MET A 289 -5.16 8.72 -1.78
N ILE A 290 -5.62 8.88 -0.54
CA ILE A 290 -6.02 7.78 0.34
C ILE A 290 -7.38 8.03 0.94
N VAL A 291 -8.05 6.93 1.29
CA VAL A 291 -9.29 6.95 2.07
C VAL A 291 -9.19 5.97 3.21
N VAL A 292 -9.59 6.42 4.40
CA VAL A 292 -9.86 5.55 5.56
C VAL A 292 -11.35 5.65 5.81
N CYS A 293 -12.08 4.54 5.71
CA CYS A 293 -13.55 4.54 5.72
C CYS A 293 -14.13 3.33 6.45
N LYS A 294 -15.45 3.32 6.58
CA LYS A 294 -16.20 2.13 7.03
C LYS A 294 -16.12 1.02 5.99
N PRO A 295 -16.16 -0.27 6.40
CA PRO A 295 -16.11 -1.39 5.45
C PRO A 295 -17.18 -1.34 4.36
N GLU A 296 -18.40 -0.96 4.69
CA GLU A 296 -19.54 -0.86 3.75
C GLU A 296 -19.39 0.25 2.71
N GLU A 297 -18.54 1.25 2.97
CA GLU A 297 -18.28 2.37 2.06
C GLU A 297 -17.13 2.09 1.08
N SER A 298 -16.34 1.04 1.32
CA SER A 298 -15.09 0.80 0.59
C SER A 298 -15.29 0.63 -0.92
N LYS A 299 -16.39 -0.02 -1.35
CA LYS A 299 -16.69 -0.16 -2.78
C LYS A 299 -16.97 1.19 -3.44
N MET A 300 -17.78 2.04 -2.81
CA MET A 300 -18.08 3.38 -3.33
C MET A 300 -16.80 4.23 -3.45
N TRP A 301 -15.93 4.17 -2.43
CA TRP A 301 -14.68 4.91 -2.45
C TRP A 301 -13.71 4.37 -3.49
N TYR A 302 -13.63 3.06 -3.68
CA TYR A 302 -12.85 2.44 -4.75
C TYR A 302 -13.24 3.00 -6.11
N ASP A 303 -14.54 3.01 -6.42
CA ASP A 303 -15.06 3.54 -7.68
C ASP A 303 -14.75 5.03 -7.86
N LYS A 304 -14.86 5.84 -6.79
CA LYS A 304 -14.50 7.27 -6.83
C LYS A 304 -13.00 7.51 -7.04
N LEU A 305 -12.15 6.68 -6.43
CA LEU A 305 -10.70 6.88 -6.50
C LEU A 305 -10.16 6.66 -7.91
N TRP A 306 -10.50 5.57 -8.58
CA TRP A 306 -10.03 5.38 -9.96
C TRP A 306 -10.66 6.39 -10.92
N GLN A 307 -11.92 6.78 -10.70
CA GLN A 307 -12.58 7.81 -11.51
C GLN A 307 -11.86 9.16 -11.40
N ASN A 308 -11.36 9.55 -10.23
CA ASN A 308 -10.59 10.79 -10.06
C ASN A 308 -9.35 10.82 -10.97
N THR A 309 -8.63 9.71 -11.10
CA THR A 309 -7.49 9.63 -12.00
C THR A 309 -7.92 9.72 -13.47
N VAL A 310 -8.97 9.00 -13.85
CA VAL A 310 -9.57 9.09 -15.19
C VAL A 310 -9.94 10.54 -15.53
N ASP A 311 -10.67 11.20 -14.64
CA ASP A 311 -11.11 12.58 -14.82
C ASP A 311 -9.94 13.56 -14.97
N LEU A 312 -8.88 13.39 -14.15
CA LEU A 312 -7.67 14.21 -14.25
C LEU A 312 -7.01 14.08 -15.64
N PHE A 313 -6.79 12.87 -16.10
CA PHE A 313 -6.16 12.63 -17.40
C PHE A 313 -7.06 13.12 -18.54
N ARG A 314 -8.37 12.88 -18.46
CA ARG A 314 -9.33 13.37 -19.45
C ARG A 314 -9.41 14.89 -19.50
N SER A 315 -9.26 15.57 -18.37
CA SER A 315 -9.20 17.05 -18.33
C SER A 315 -8.01 17.64 -19.09
N MET A 316 -6.98 16.82 -19.31
CA MET A 316 -5.79 17.15 -20.11
C MET A 316 -5.84 16.56 -21.54
N ASP A 317 -7.01 16.11 -21.97
CA ASP A 317 -7.27 15.50 -23.28
C ASP A 317 -6.51 14.19 -23.55
N ILE A 318 -6.05 13.51 -22.51
CA ILE A 318 -5.33 12.22 -22.64
C ILE A 318 -6.34 11.08 -22.58
N PRO A 319 -6.46 10.23 -23.63
CA PRO A 319 -7.28 9.02 -23.57
C PRO A 319 -6.71 8.02 -22.55
N VAL A 320 -7.61 7.41 -21.77
CA VAL A 320 -7.25 6.40 -20.77
C VAL A 320 -8.21 5.21 -20.83
N ARG A 321 -7.79 4.09 -20.24
CA ARG A 321 -8.65 2.96 -19.96
C ARG A 321 -8.48 2.50 -18.53
N THR A 322 -9.45 1.75 -18.02
CA THR A 322 -9.38 1.04 -16.73
C THR A 322 -9.20 -0.45 -16.95
N LEU A 323 -8.34 -1.05 -16.16
CA LEU A 323 -7.95 -2.45 -16.25
C LEU A 323 -8.11 -3.11 -14.88
N GLU A 324 -9.06 -4.02 -14.71
CA GLU A 324 -9.23 -4.77 -13.46
C GLU A 324 -8.11 -5.81 -13.34
N CYS A 325 -7.34 -5.72 -12.26
CA CYS A 325 -6.26 -6.66 -12.01
C CYS A 325 -6.81 -8.04 -11.64
N CYS A 326 -6.27 -9.09 -12.25
CA CYS A 326 -6.62 -10.47 -11.93
C CYS A 326 -5.97 -10.93 -10.62
N SER A 327 -6.43 -12.06 -10.11
CA SER A 327 -6.05 -12.59 -8.80
C SER A 327 -4.55 -12.83 -8.62
N GLY A 328 -3.84 -13.25 -9.66
CA GLY A 328 -2.40 -13.52 -9.62
C GLY A 328 -1.54 -12.25 -9.68
N ASP A 329 -2.09 -11.16 -10.22
CA ASP A 329 -1.41 -9.86 -10.27
C ASP A 329 -1.62 -9.01 -8.99
N LEU A 330 -2.62 -9.36 -8.17
CA LEU A 330 -2.88 -8.63 -6.92
C LEU A 330 -1.77 -8.85 -5.88
N ALA A 331 -1.20 -7.78 -5.35
CA ALA A 331 -0.35 -7.83 -4.17
C ALA A 331 -1.09 -8.43 -2.95
N ASP A 332 -0.34 -8.99 -2.00
CA ASP A 332 -0.91 -9.80 -0.91
C ASP A 332 -1.91 -9.08 0.00
N LEU A 333 -1.78 -7.78 0.16
CA LEU A 333 -2.69 -7.00 1.01
C LEU A 333 -3.96 -6.55 0.28
N LYS A 334 -3.97 -6.56 -1.05
CA LYS A 334 -5.07 -6.04 -1.84
C LYS A 334 -6.25 -7.00 -1.87
N VAL A 335 -7.44 -6.45 -1.67
CA VAL A 335 -8.74 -7.12 -1.89
C VAL A 335 -9.13 -7.01 -3.36
N LYS A 336 -8.86 -5.85 -3.96
CA LYS A 336 -9.20 -5.52 -5.35
C LYS A 336 -8.28 -4.40 -5.84
N SER A 337 -7.94 -4.40 -7.13
CA SER A 337 -7.13 -3.34 -7.75
C SER A 337 -7.60 -3.08 -9.18
N CYS A 338 -7.55 -1.82 -9.57
CA CYS A 338 -7.83 -1.36 -10.92
C CYS A 338 -6.71 -0.43 -11.36
N ASP A 339 -6.06 -0.75 -12.47
CA ASP A 339 -5.08 0.13 -13.07
C ASP A 339 -5.77 1.13 -14.01
N VAL A 340 -5.28 2.36 -14.00
CA VAL A 340 -5.59 3.35 -15.01
C VAL A 340 -4.40 3.43 -15.96
N GLU A 341 -4.67 3.22 -17.23
CA GLU A 341 -3.66 3.23 -18.28
C GLU A 341 -3.92 4.37 -19.26
N ALA A 342 -2.87 5.10 -19.65
CA ALA A 342 -2.93 6.16 -20.64
C ALA A 342 -2.54 5.67 -22.03
N TRP A 343 -3.15 6.26 -23.05
CA TRP A 343 -2.84 5.97 -24.44
C TRP A 343 -1.46 6.51 -24.86
N SER A 344 -0.66 5.67 -25.49
CA SER A 344 0.58 6.04 -26.17
C SER A 344 0.36 6.01 -27.70
N PRO A 345 0.24 7.16 -28.36
CA PRO A 345 0.15 7.20 -29.83
C PRO A 345 1.38 6.61 -30.52
N ARG A 346 2.57 6.77 -29.92
CA ARG A 346 3.83 6.22 -30.43
C ARG A 346 3.82 4.69 -30.45
N GLN A 347 3.43 4.08 -29.29
CA GLN A 347 3.41 2.62 -29.15
C GLN A 347 2.12 1.99 -29.67
N LYS A 348 1.08 2.79 -29.92
CA LYS A 348 -0.28 2.33 -30.28
C LYS A 348 -0.86 1.36 -29.26
N LYS A 349 -0.56 1.61 -27.97
CA LYS A 349 -1.06 0.82 -26.83
C LYS A 349 -1.26 1.71 -25.61
N TYR A 350 -1.94 1.17 -24.64
CA TYR A 350 -2.07 1.79 -23.32
C TYR A 350 -0.93 1.33 -22.40
N PHE A 351 -0.58 2.14 -21.40
CA PHE A 351 0.39 1.81 -20.36
C PHE A 351 -0.04 2.40 -19.02
N GLU A 352 0.31 1.73 -17.93
CA GLU A 352 -0.09 2.08 -16.57
C GLU A 352 0.44 3.46 -16.15
N VAL A 353 -0.47 4.30 -15.66
CA VAL A 353 -0.18 5.63 -15.09
C VAL A 353 -0.69 5.78 -13.66
N GLY A 354 -1.48 4.86 -13.16
CA GLY A 354 -1.98 4.82 -11.79
C GLY A 354 -2.58 3.47 -11.46
N SER A 355 -2.56 3.10 -10.18
CA SER A 355 -3.14 1.85 -9.68
C SER A 355 -3.97 2.14 -8.43
N CYS A 356 -5.28 1.94 -8.56
CA CYS A 356 -6.25 2.07 -7.48
C CYS A 356 -6.32 0.76 -6.70
N SER A 357 -6.24 0.83 -5.38
CA SER A 357 -6.24 -0.34 -4.52
C SER A 357 -7.24 -0.23 -3.37
N ASN A 358 -8.01 -1.30 -3.18
CA ASN A 358 -8.76 -1.54 -1.96
C ASN A 358 -8.01 -2.60 -1.14
N LEU A 359 -7.59 -2.24 0.07
CA LEU A 359 -6.84 -3.12 0.98
C LEU A 359 -7.76 -3.80 2.02
N GLY A 360 -9.07 -3.47 2.00
CA GLY A 360 -9.96 -3.89 3.08
C GLY A 360 -9.43 -3.44 4.43
N ASP A 361 -9.46 -4.30 5.42
CA ASP A 361 -8.95 -4.03 6.77
C ASP A 361 -7.50 -4.51 7.00
N ALA A 362 -6.80 -4.96 5.97
CA ALA A 362 -5.48 -5.58 6.12
C ALA A 362 -4.43 -4.65 6.74
N GLN A 363 -4.33 -3.41 6.25
CA GLN A 363 -3.41 -2.41 6.80
C GLN A 363 -3.88 -1.95 8.19
N ALA A 364 -5.19 -1.74 8.37
CA ALA A 364 -5.75 -1.32 9.64
C ALA A 364 -5.50 -2.34 10.76
N ARG A 365 -5.59 -3.64 10.47
CA ARG A 365 -5.23 -4.71 11.44
C ARG A 365 -3.75 -4.71 11.81
N ARG A 366 -2.88 -4.46 10.84
CA ARG A 366 -1.43 -4.40 11.08
C ARG A 366 -1.02 -3.18 11.88
N LEU A 367 -1.67 -2.04 11.62
CA LEU A 367 -1.35 -0.73 12.21
C LEU A 367 -2.23 -0.37 13.42
N GLY A 368 -3.21 -1.20 13.80
CA GLY A 368 -4.09 -0.92 14.93
C GLY A 368 -5.09 0.22 14.68
N ILE A 369 -5.51 0.45 13.43
CA ILE A 369 -6.48 1.50 13.06
C ILE A 369 -7.89 0.98 13.32
N ARG A 370 -8.50 1.40 14.43
CA ARG A 370 -9.80 0.91 14.88
C ARG A 370 -10.83 2.04 14.84
N VAL A 371 -12.09 1.63 14.70
CA VAL A 371 -13.25 2.52 14.73
C VAL A 371 -14.16 2.07 15.86
N LYS A 372 -14.71 3.03 16.59
CA LYS A 372 -15.74 2.82 17.60
C LYS A 372 -17.06 3.34 17.07
N ASP A 373 -18.08 2.48 17.00
CA ASP A 373 -19.43 2.87 16.61
C ASP A 373 -20.19 3.56 17.76
N ALA A 374 -21.41 4.00 17.47
CA ALA A 374 -22.27 4.69 18.44
C ALA A 374 -22.66 3.78 19.64
N ASP A 375 -22.71 2.45 19.43
CA ASP A 375 -23.04 1.46 20.46
C ASP A 375 -21.83 1.03 21.28
N GLY A 376 -20.65 1.52 20.95
CA GLY A 376 -19.40 1.22 21.62
C GLY A 376 -18.67 -0.01 21.09
N ASN A 377 -19.17 -0.68 20.05
CA ASN A 377 -18.48 -1.77 19.40
C ASN A 377 -17.26 -1.26 18.64
N LYS A 378 -16.26 -2.13 18.48
CA LYS A 378 -14.99 -1.79 17.82
C LYS A 378 -14.76 -2.69 16.62
N TYR A 379 -14.37 -2.08 15.51
CA TYR A 379 -13.98 -2.78 14.28
C TYR A 379 -12.76 -2.11 13.64
N PHE A 380 -12.17 -2.75 12.65
CA PHE A 380 -11.06 -2.19 11.88
C PHE A 380 -11.59 -1.38 10.69
N ALA A 381 -10.99 -0.22 10.45
CA ALA A 381 -11.30 0.56 9.26
C ALA A 381 -10.86 -0.16 7.98
N ASN A 382 -11.45 0.22 6.85
CA ASN A 382 -10.92 -0.12 5.53
C ASN A 382 -10.05 1.02 5.01
N THR A 383 -9.00 0.66 4.27
CA THR A 383 -8.08 1.61 3.65
C THR A 383 -8.03 1.41 2.14
N LEU A 384 -7.99 2.52 1.42
CA LEU A 384 -7.88 2.55 -0.02
C LEU A 384 -6.87 3.62 -0.45
N ASN A 385 -6.27 3.43 -1.60
CA ASN A 385 -5.37 4.42 -2.20
C ASN A 385 -5.48 4.42 -3.72
N ASN A 386 -5.05 5.51 -4.33
CA ASN A 386 -4.81 5.58 -5.75
C ASN A 386 -3.83 6.72 -6.06
N THR A 387 -3.06 6.53 -7.12
CA THR A 387 -2.25 7.59 -7.71
C THR A 387 -3.16 8.62 -8.38
N VAL A 388 -3.07 9.87 -7.97
CA VAL A 388 -3.69 10.98 -8.72
C VAL A 388 -2.90 11.19 -10.00
N VAL A 389 -1.59 11.42 -9.86
CA VAL A 389 -0.64 11.52 -10.98
C VAL A 389 0.79 11.25 -10.49
N ALA A 390 1.56 10.55 -11.32
CA ALA A 390 3.01 10.42 -11.20
C ALA A 390 3.64 11.00 -12.46
N PRO A 391 4.20 12.23 -12.39
CA PRO A 391 4.63 12.97 -13.57
C PRO A 391 5.53 12.24 -14.55
N PRO A 392 6.48 11.39 -14.15
CA PRO A 392 7.33 10.74 -15.15
C PRO A 392 6.56 9.94 -16.19
N ARG A 393 5.66 9.04 -15.78
CA ARG A 393 4.78 8.32 -16.73
C ARG A 393 3.74 9.24 -17.35
N MET A 394 3.20 10.15 -16.55
CA MET A 394 2.27 11.15 -17.05
C MET A 394 2.92 12.06 -18.12
N LEU A 395 4.18 12.48 -17.95
CA LEU A 395 4.89 13.27 -18.96
C LEU A 395 5.07 12.51 -20.27
N ILE A 396 5.30 11.19 -20.24
CA ILE A 396 5.34 10.37 -21.44
C ILE A 396 4.00 10.47 -22.17
N ALA A 397 2.90 10.17 -21.48
CA ALA A 397 1.56 10.25 -22.06
C ALA A 397 1.24 11.67 -22.54
N PHE A 398 1.57 12.69 -21.75
CA PHE A 398 1.31 14.08 -22.05
C PHE A 398 2.04 14.53 -23.32
N LEU A 399 3.35 14.29 -23.39
CA LEU A 399 4.18 14.69 -24.53
C LEU A 399 3.74 14.00 -25.82
N GLU A 400 3.48 12.69 -25.76
CA GLU A 400 3.05 11.93 -26.94
C GLU A 400 1.65 12.35 -27.44
N ASN A 401 0.71 12.69 -26.55
CA ASN A 401 -0.66 13.09 -26.95
C ASN A 401 -0.78 14.59 -27.30
N ASN A 402 0.17 15.44 -26.89
CA ASN A 402 0.12 16.88 -27.14
C ASN A 402 1.22 17.39 -28.05
N LEU A 403 2.13 16.53 -28.56
CA LEU A 403 3.10 16.91 -29.60
C LEU A 403 2.35 17.32 -30.87
N GLN A 404 2.79 18.39 -31.52
CA GLN A 404 2.23 18.91 -32.76
C GLN A 404 3.19 18.63 -33.92
N ALA A 405 2.68 18.72 -35.15
CA ALA A 405 3.45 18.46 -36.39
C ALA A 405 4.69 19.34 -36.53
N ASP A 406 4.65 20.56 -35.97
CA ASP A 406 5.77 21.52 -36.00
C ASP A 406 6.81 21.23 -34.88
N GLY A 407 6.59 20.20 -34.07
CA GLY A 407 7.42 19.80 -32.94
C GLY A 407 7.20 20.61 -31.64
N SER A 408 6.22 21.51 -31.61
CA SER A 408 5.77 22.15 -30.37
C SER A 408 4.90 21.19 -29.54
N VAL A 409 4.73 21.47 -28.27
CA VAL A 409 3.85 20.70 -27.38
C VAL A 409 2.72 21.60 -26.89
N ARG A 410 1.49 21.25 -27.21
CA ARG A 410 0.28 21.97 -26.79
C ARG A 410 0.11 21.88 -25.28
N ILE A 411 -0.29 22.98 -24.62
CA ILE A 411 -0.68 23.04 -23.24
C ILE A 411 -2.20 23.10 -23.13
N PRO A 412 -2.86 22.04 -22.60
CA PRO A 412 -4.29 22.05 -22.35
C PRO A 412 -4.72 23.21 -21.46
N GLU A 413 -5.94 23.65 -21.61
CA GLU A 413 -6.46 24.85 -20.94
C GLU A 413 -6.31 24.80 -19.41
N VAL A 414 -6.59 23.64 -18.82
CA VAL A 414 -6.51 23.42 -17.37
C VAL A 414 -5.11 23.61 -16.78
N LEU A 415 -4.05 23.44 -17.58
CA LEU A 415 -2.66 23.60 -17.14
C LEU A 415 -2.11 25.02 -17.40
N ARG A 416 -2.74 25.82 -18.25
CA ARG A 416 -2.23 27.18 -18.61
C ARG A 416 -2.02 28.09 -17.39
N PRO A 417 -2.91 28.12 -16.39
CA PRO A 417 -2.67 28.93 -15.18
C PRO A 417 -1.37 28.54 -14.45
N TYR A 418 -1.03 27.27 -14.44
CA TYR A 418 0.18 26.73 -13.80
C TYR A 418 1.44 26.89 -14.66
N MET A 419 1.25 27.15 -15.95
CA MET A 419 2.32 27.39 -16.95
C MET A 419 2.50 28.90 -17.27
N GLY A 420 1.93 29.80 -16.44
CA GLY A 420 2.00 31.25 -16.66
C GLY A 420 1.30 31.72 -17.92
N GLY A 421 0.19 31.06 -18.30
CA GLY A 421 -0.61 31.39 -19.46
C GLY A 421 -0.08 30.85 -20.81
N MET A 422 1.00 30.05 -20.81
CA MET A 422 1.52 29.42 -22.02
C MET A 422 0.48 28.51 -22.65
N THR A 423 0.30 28.61 -23.96
CA THR A 423 -0.59 27.73 -24.74
C THR A 423 0.17 26.58 -25.40
N GLU A 424 1.47 26.69 -25.52
CA GLU A 424 2.37 25.70 -26.12
C GLU A 424 3.81 25.88 -25.64
N ILE A 425 4.59 24.79 -25.64
CA ILE A 425 6.05 24.82 -25.47
C ILE A 425 6.68 24.73 -26.84
N LYS A 426 7.56 25.68 -27.15
CA LYS A 426 8.28 25.76 -28.46
C LYS A 426 9.75 25.42 -28.28
N ARG A 427 10.33 24.81 -29.31
CA ARG A 427 11.78 24.67 -29.40
C ARG A 427 12.42 26.07 -29.45
N LYS A 428 13.47 26.27 -28.68
CA LYS A 428 14.25 27.52 -28.65
C LYS A 428 15.32 27.52 -29.72
#